data_aa8686d977165b2454ea8f72e371900f
#
_entry.id   aa8686d977165b2454ea8f72e371900f
#
_cell.length_a   1.000
_cell.length_b   1.000
_cell.length_c   1.000
_cell.angle_alpha   90.00
_cell.angle_beta   90.00
_cell.angle_gamma   90.00
#
_symmetry.space_group_name_H-M   'P 1'
#
loop_
_entity.id
_entity.type
_entity.pdbx_description
1 polymer ?
#
loop_
_entity_poly.entity_id
_entity_poly.type
_entity_poly.pdbx_seq_one_letter_code
_entity_poly.pdbx_strand_id
1 'polypeptide(L)'
;MELTHFDEQGNAWMVDVSGKDHTHRIAVAEGFIAINDAIFDRIQSGTMKKGDVLSVAQLAAIMGAKQTSNLIPLCHPLMLTKVEVHCHLIDGESPAFTTDTHNKAVKITATVKTTGQTGVEMEALTAVQVGLLTVYDMCKAIDKGMIIGPTYLVEKDGGKSGRFIRSSSK
;
A
#
# COMPACT_ATOMS: atom_id res chain seq x y z
N MET A 1 14.80 -22.51 -0.76
CA MET A 1 14.60 -21.15 -1.33
C MET A 1 15.81 -20.35 -0.88
N GLU A 2 16.68 -19.95 -1.80
CA GLU A 2 17.89 -19.18 -1.45
C GLU A 2 17.50 -17.73 -1.15
N LEU A 3 18.10 -17.18 -0.08
CA LEU A 3 17.99 -15.78 0.27
C LEU A 3 18.91 -14.97 -0.66
N THR A 4 18.32 -14.30 -1.66
CA THR A 4 19.06 -13.64 -2.74
C THR A 4 19.63 -12.27 -2.37
N HIS A 5 19.34 -11.75 -1.17
CA HIS A 5 19.77 -10.43 -0.69
C HIS A 5 20.98 -10.44 0.25
N PHE A 6 21.62 -11.61 0.40
CA PHE A 6 22.83 -11.76 1.21
C PHE A 6 23.85 -12.59 0.45
N ASP A 7 25.13 -12.17 0.52
CA ASP A 7 26.26 -12.96 0.00
C ASP A 7 26.62 -14.13 0.93
N GLU A 8 27.57 -14.95 0.52
CA GLU A 8 28.04 -16.09 1.31
C GLU A 8 28.67 -15.67 2.65
N GLN A 9 29.09 -14.42 2.80
CA GLN A 9 29.66 -13.84 4.02
C GLN A 9 28.60 -13.17 4.90
N GLY A 10 27.33 -13.13 4.46
CA GLY A 10 26.21 -12.52 5.20
C GLY A 10 26.09 -11.01 5.01
N ASN A 11 26.76 -10.41 4.02
CA ASN A 11 26.60 -9.00 3.71
C ASN A 11 25.33 -8.78 2.85
N ALA A 12 24.57 -7.74 3.17
CA ALA A 12 23.41 -7.36 2.39
C ALA A 12 23.81 -6.74 1.04
N TRP A 13 23.15 -7.13 -0.03
CA TRP A 13 23.33 -6.54 -1.35
C TRP A 13 22.02 -6.44 -2.12
N MET A 14 21.95 -5.46 -3.01
CA MET A 14 20.83 -5.33 -3.94
C MET A 14 21.07 -6.31 -5.10
N VAL A 15 20.08 -7.18 -5.37
CA VAL A 15 20.20 -8.25 -6.39
C VAL A 15 20.46 -7.65 -7.77
N ASP A 16 21.45 -8.19 -8.49
CA ASP A 16 21.70 -7.83 -9.89
C ASP A 16 20.55 -8.35 -10.78
N VAL A 17 19.91 -7.43 -11.48
CA VAL A 17 18.82 -7.72 -12.42
C VAL A 17 19.19 -7.47 -13.87
N SER A 18 20.44 -7.08 -14.18
CA SER A 18 20.89 -6.71 -15.53
C SER A 18 20.67 -7.79 -16.58
N GLY A 19 20.73 -9.07 -16.17
CA GLY A 19 20.47 -10.21 -17.04
C GLY A 19 19.00 -10.61 -17.23
N LYS A 20 18.04 -9.81 -16.72
CA LYS A 20 16.60 -10.07 -16.85
C LYS A 20 15.99 -9.25 -17.98
N ASP A 21 15.03 -9.84 -18.69
CA ASP A 21 14.29 -9.12 -19.73
C ASP A 21 13.39 -8.02 -19.14
N HIS A 22 13.24 -6.95 -19.90
CA HIS A 22 12.24 -5.92 -19.63
C HIS A 22 10.85 -6.47 -19.97
N THR A 23 10.01 -6.66 -18.98
CA THR A 23 8.63 -7.13 -19.16
C THR A 23 7.63 -6.22 -18.49
N HIS A 24 6.39 -6.25 -18.95
CA HIS A 24 5.31 -5.57 -18.24
C HIS A 24 5.09 -6.20 -16.87
N ARG A 25 4.97 -5.36 -15.87
CA ARG A 25 4.76 -5.73 -14.49
C ARG A 25 3.58 -4.95 -13.91
N ILE A 26 2.75 -5.63 -13.16
CA ILE A 26 1.65 -5.04 -12.41
C ILE A 26 1.65 -5.61 -10.99
N ALA A 27 1.33 -4.78 -10.02
CA ALA A 27 1.01 -5.22 -8.67
C ALA A 27 -0.20 -4.44 -8.14
N VAL A 28 -1.04 -5.13 -7.39
CA VAL A 28 -2.19 -4.56 -6.69
C VAL A 28 -2.05 -4.89 -5.21
N ALA A 29 -2.07 -3.87 -4.38
CA ALA A 29 -2.08 -4.00 -2.92
C ALA A 29 -3.30 -3.34 -2.31
N GLU A 30 -3.73 -3.85 -1.17
CA GLU A 30 -4.82 -3.30 -0.37
C GLU A 30 -4.41 -3.17 1.08
N GLY A 31 -5.01 -2.21 1.76
CA GLY A 31 -4.86 -2.06 3.19
C GLY A 31 -5.97 -1.20 3.78
N PHE A 32 -6.03 -1.20 5.09
CA PHE A 32 -7.12 -0.60 5.85
C PHE A 32 -6.61 0.20 7.04
N ILE A 33 -7.39 1.17 7.47
CA ILE A 33 -7.28 1.78 8.78
C ILE A 33 -8.66 1.77 9.43
N ALA A 34 -8.76 1.14 10.61
CA ALA A 34 -9.98 1.13 11.40
C ALA A 34 -10.18 2.50 12.07
N ILE A 35 -11.37 3.04 11.94
CA ILE A 35 -11.78 4.37 12.44
C ILE A 35 -13.09 4.26 13.21
N ASN A 36 -13.35 5.24 14.06
CA ASN A 36 -14.62 5.37 14.78
C ASN A 36 -15.67 6.16 13.96
N ASP A 37 -16.92 6.15 14.44
CA ASP A 37 -18.04 6.85 13.81
C ASP A 37 -17.77 8.35 13.65
N ALA A 38 -17.15 8.99 14.65
CA ALA A 38 -16.90 10.44 14.61
C ALA A 38 -15.93 10.85 13.49
N ILE A 39 -14.96 10.02 13.16
CA ILE A 39 -14.07 10.23 12.01
C ILE A 39 -14.81 9.93 10.71
N PHE A 40 -15.52 8.80 10.66
CA PHE A 40 -16.28 8.38 9.50
C PHE A 40 -17.25 9.46 9.03
N ASP A 41 -18.10 9.96 9.93
CA ASP A 41 -19.11 10.98 9.63
C ASP A 41 -18.48 12.27 9.11
N ARG A 42 -17.33 12.69 9.69
CA ARG A 42 -16.64 13.90 9.24
C ARG A 42 -15.96 13.75 7.88
N ILE A 43 -15.42 12.59 7.57
CA ILE A 43 -14.88 12.32 6.23
C ILE A 43 -16.03 12.30 5.23
N GLN A 44 -17.12 11.60 5.54
CA GLN A 44 -18.28 11.46 4.65
C GLN A 44 -18.96 12.81 4.38
N SER A 45 -19.09 13.66 5.41
CA SER A 45 -19.70 14.98 5.27
C SER A 45 -18.75 16.07 4.77
N GLY A 46 -17.45 15.78 4.59
CA GLY A 46 -16.47 16.78 4.17
C GLY A 46 -16.15 17.84 5.21
N THR A 47 -16.43 17.59 6.50
CA THR A 47 -16.27 18.58 7.60
C THR A 47 -14.95 18.46 8.37
N MET A 48 -13.98 17.74 7.82
CA MET A 48 -12.64 17.63 8.41
C MET A 48 -11.89 18.95 8.35
N LYS A 49 -11.35 19.41 9.49
CA LYS A 49 -10.62 20.69 9.58
C LYS A 49 -9.36 20.74 8.70
N LYS A 50 -8.72 19.62 8.44
CA LYS A 50 -7.51 19.51 7.61
C LYS A 50 -7.82 19.34 6.11
N GLY A 51 -9.08 19.42 5.69
CA GLY A 51 -9.49 19.27 4.30
C GLY A 51 -9.90 17.84 3.93
N ASP A 52 -9.93 17.53 2.65
CA ASP A 52 -10.35 16.24 2.11
C ASP A 52 -9.31 15.14 2.40
N VAL A 53 -9.61 14.33 3.40
CA VAL A 53 -8.73 13.26 3.89
C VAL A 53 -8.43 12.23 2.81
N LEU A 54 -9.45 11.81 2.04
CA LEU A 54 -9.28 10.76 1.05
C LEU A 54 -8.45 11.23 -0.15
N SER A 55 -8.67 12.45 -0.62
CA SER A 55 -7.88 13.04 -1.71
C SER A 55 -6.41 13.26 -1.31
N VAL A 56 -6.15 13.72 -0.08
CA VAL A 56 -4.78 13.91 0.41
C VAL A 56 -4.08 12.55 0.59
N ALA A 57 -4.79 11.55 1.13
CA ALA A 57 -4.26 10.19 1.27
C ALA A 57 -3.94 9.54 -0.08
N GLN A 58 -4.81 9.74 -1.09
CA GLN A 58 -4.58 9.27 -2.45
C GLN A 58 -3.30 9.87 -3.04
N LEU A 59 -3.12 11.18 -2.93
CA LEU A 59 -1.93 11.86 -3.43
C LEU A 59 -0.66 11.40 -2.70
N ALA A 60 -0.73 11.26 -1.38
CA ALA A 60 0.37 10.77 -0.57
C ALA A 60 0.75 9.33 -0.92
N ALA A 61 -0.23 8.46 -1.19
CA ALA A 61 0.00 7.10 -1.66
C ALA A 61 0.76 7.06 -3.00
N ILE A 62 0.36 7.90 -3.97
CA ILE A 62 1.07 8.02 -5.25
C ILE A 62 2.52 8.47 -5.02
N MET A 63 2.74 9.44 -4.14
CA MET A 63 4.10 9.87 -3.78
C MET A 63 4.88 8.75 -3.09
N GLY A 64 4.25 7.99 -2.19
CA GLY A 64 4.84 6.84 -1.50
C GLY A 64 5.37 5.79 -2.47
N ALA A 65 4.58 5.42 -3.49
CA ALA A 65 5.04 4.51 -4.54
C ALA A 65 6.34 4.99 -5.21
N LYS A 66 6.44 6.29 -5.51
CA LYS A 66 7.62 6.89 -6.15
C LYS A 66 8.84 6.97 -5.25
N GLN A 67 8.68 6.84 -3.93
CA GLN A 67 9.74 6.93 -2.95
C GLN A 67 10.19 5.56 -2.41
N THR A 68 9.68 4.47 -2.92
CA THR A 68 9.92 3.12 -2.38
C THR A 68 11.40 2.81 -2.23
N SER A 69 12.21 3.05 -3.26
CA SER A 69 13.66 2.78 -3.21
C SER A 69 14.42 3.67 -2.21
N ASN A 70 13.87 4.82 -1.83
CA ASN A 70 14.43 5.69 -0.79
C ASN A 70 14.05 5.24 0.63
N LEU A 71 13.01 4.41 0.78
CA LEU A 71 12.47 3.94 2.06
C LEU A 71 12.89 2.51 2.36
N ILE A 72 12.99 1.65 1.34
CA ILE A 72 13.28 0.22 1.47
C ILE A 72 14.69 -0.05 0.90
N PRO A 73 15.67 -0.38 1.76
CA PRO A 73 17.09 -0.33 1.43
C PRO A 73 17.51 -1.14 0.19
N LEU A 74 16.89 -2.30 -0.03
CA LEU A 74 17.29 -3.23 -1.11
C LEU A 74 16.34 -3.19 -2.31
N CYS A 75 15.43 -2.22 -2.37
CA CYS A 75 14.57 -2.00 -3.54
C CYS A 75 15.31 -1.21 -4.62
N HIS A 76 15.15 -1.66 -5.87
CA HIS A 76 15.66 -0.94 -7.04
C HIS A 76 14.87 0.35 -7.28
N PRO A 77 15.50 1.45 -7.72
CA PRO A 77 14.78 2.61 -8.25
C PRO A 77 14.13 2.24 -9.59
N LEU A 78 12.80 2.36 -9.67
CA LEU A 78 12.03 1.93 -10.85
C LEU A 78 11.35 3.10 -11.54
N MET A 79 11.31 3.05 -12.86
CA MET A 79 10.51 3.95 -13.70
C MET A 79 9.07 3.44 -13.75
N LEU A 80 8.20 4.01 -12.91
CA LEU A 80 6.79 3.63 -12.85
C LEU A 80 6.04 4.23 -14.05
N THR A 81 5.27 3.39 -14.75
CA THR A 81 4.45 3.83 -15.90
C THR A 81 3.04 4.20 -15.49
N LYS A 82 2.53 3.65 -14.37
CA LYS A 82 1.22 3.98 -13.79
C LYS A 82 1.24 3.76 -12.28
N VAL A 83 0.64 4.70 -11.56
CA VAL A 83 0.22 4.53 -10.16
C VAL A 83 -1.23 4.99 -10.06
N GLU A 84 -2.13 4.09 -9.71
CA GLU A 84 -3.55 4.35 -9.53
C GLU A 84 -3.94 3.97 -8.11
N VAL A 85 -4.58 4.88 -7.41
CA VAL A 85 -4.96 4.70 -6.01
C VAL A 85 -6.43 5.03 -5.83
N HIS A 86 -7.14 4.16 -5.13
CA HIS A 86 -8.53 4.37 -4.73
C HIS A 86 -8.64 4.34 -3.21
N CYS A 87 -9.33 5.32 -2.64
CA CYS A 87 -9.60 5.43 -1.22
C CYS A 87 -11.11 5.37 -1.01
N HIS A 88 -11.60 4.44 -0.19
CA HIS A 88 -13.02 4.24 0.07
C HIS A 88 -13.30 4.18 1.57
N LEU A 89 -14.40 4.82 1.98
CA LEU A 89 -15.00 4.58 3.29
C LEU A 89 -15.74 3.23 3.28
N ILE A 90 -15.53 2.45 4.33
CA ILE A 90 -16.22 1.19 4.56
C ILE A 90 -17.12 1.35 5.78
N ASP A 91 -18.43 1.16 5.56
CA ASP A 91 -19.47 1.09 6.58
C ASP A 91 -20.10 -0.30 6.55
N GLY A 92 -20.26 -0.95 7.67
CA GLY A 92 -20.81 -2.31 7.74
C GLY A 92 -19.75 -3.39 7.84
N GLU A 93 -19.80 -4.46 7.03
CA GLU A 93 -18.91 -5.62 7.14
C GLU A 93 -17.44 -5.22 7.22
N SER A 94 -17.02 -4.99 8.45
CA SER A 94 -15.67 -4.56 8.75
C SER A 94 -14.71 -5.73 8.67
N PRO A 95 -13.52 -5.52 8.13
CA PRO A 95 -12.47 -6.54 8.18
C PRO A 95 -12.23 -7.05 9.60
N ALA A 96 -11.77 -8.27 9.75
CA ALA A 96 -11.60 -8.99 11.03
C ALA A 96 -10.74 -8.30 12.12
N PHE A 97 -10.17 -7.13 11.82
CA PHE A 97 -9.34 -6.33 12.74
C PHE A 97 -10.09 -5.15 13.39
N THR A 98 -11.37 -4.94 13.07
CA THR A 98 -12.17 -3.89 13.69
C THR A 98 -12.58 -4.27 15.12
N THR A 99 -12.76 -3.26 15.95
CA THR A 99 -13.21 -3.40 17.34
C THR A 99 -14.59 -2.77 17.50
N ASP A 100 -15.24 -2.97 18.65
CA ASP A 100 -16.54 -2.34 18.95
C ASP A 100 -16.51 -0.81 18.86
N THR A 101 -15.35 -0.19 19.08
CA THR A 101 -15.17 1.27 19.03
C THR A 101 -14.62 1.77 17.69
N HIS A 102 -14.01 0.88 16.88
CA HIS A 102 -13.45 1.16 15.56
C HIS A 102 -14.03 0.14 14.56
N ASN A 103 -15.32 0.27 14.30
CA ASN A 103 -16.12 -0.64 13.50
C ASN A 103 -16.26 -0.22 12.04
N LYS A 104 -15.67 0.89 11.67
CA LYS A 104 -15.61 1.43 10.30
C LYS A 104 -14.17 1.48 9.82
N ALA A 105 -13.96 1.68 8.53
CA ALA A 105 -12.62 1.76 7.99
C ALA A 105 -12.49 2.72 6.79
N VAL A 106 -11.26 3.14 6.53
CA VAL A 106 -10.84 3.58 5.20
C VAL A 106 -10.05 2.45 4.56
N LYS A 107 -10.44 2.04 3.37
CA LYS A 107 -9.73 1.09 2.51
C LYS A 107 -8.94 1.86 1.46
N ILE A 108 -7.70 1.50 1.27
CA ILE A 108 -6.86 1.98 0.16
C ILE A 108 -6.45 0.81 -0.72
N THR A 109 -6.69 0.95 -2.02
CA THR A 109 -6.23 0.01 -3.06
C THR A 109 -5.27 0.74 -3.98
N ALA A 110 -4.06 0.21 -4.16
CA ALA A 110 -3.06 0.77 -5.06
C ALA A 110 -2.71 -0.23 -6.17
N THR A 111 -2.79 0.22 -7.41
CA THR A 111 -2.35 -0.50 -8.61
C THR A 111 -1.13 0.20 -9.19
N VAL A 112 0.00 -0.50 -9.26
CA VAL A 112 1.25 0.03 -9.81
C VAL A 112 1.67 -0.78 -11.02
N LYS A 113 2.18 -0.10 -12.06
CA LYS A 113 2.70 -0.71 -13.29
C LYS A 113 4.06 -0.16 -13.66
N THR A 114 4.87 -1.01 -14.26
CA THR A 114 6.14 -0.66 -14.90
C THR A 114 6.40 -1.58 -16.09
N THR A 115 7.36 -1.19 -16.93
CA THR A 115 8.05 -2.08 -17.87
C THR A 115 9.49 -2.13 -17.43
N GLY A 116 9.92 -3.26 -16.84
CA GLY A 116 11.22 -3.35 -16.20
C GLY A 116 11.66 -4.77 -15.88
N GLN A 117 12.81 -4.87 -15.24
CA GLN A 117 13.50 -6.13 -14.92
C GLN A 117 13.08 -6.73 -13.57
N THR A 118 12.36 -5.96 -12.72
CA THR A 118 11.84 -6.42 -11.42
C THR A 118 10.39 -6.02 -11.23
N GLY A 119 9.71 -6.65 -10.25
CA GLY A 119 8.31 -6.38 -9.93
C GLY A 119 8.11 -5.06 -9.19
N VAL A 120 6.84 -4.67 -9.02
CA VAL A 120 6.40 -3.42 -8.38
C VAL A 120 5.54 -3.68 -7.14
N GLU A 121 5.71 -4.85 -6.54
CA GLU A 121 4.97 -5.26 -5.35
C GLU A 121 5.25 -4.31 -4.19
N MET A 122 6.52 -3.92 -4.00
CA MET A 122 6.92 -3.02 -2.92
C MET A 122 6.40 -1.60 -3.12
N GLU A 123 6.35 -1.13 -4.36
CA GLU A 123 5.76 0.16 -4.71
C GLU A 123 4.27 0.21 -4.38
N ALA A 124 3.52 -0.87 -4.69
CA ALA A 124 2.11 -0.97 -4.37
C ALA A 124 1.86 -1.02 -2.85
N LEU A 125 2.63 -1.83 -2.12
CA LEU A 125 2.53 -1.93 -0.66
C LEU A 125 2.92 -0.62 0.04
N THR A 126 4.00 0.04 -0.41
CA THR A 126 4.44 1.34 0.14
C THR A 126 3.39 2.42 -0.12
N ALA A 127 2.79 2.44 -1.31
CA ALA A 127 1.70 3.37 -1.62
C ALA A 127 0.56 3.24 -0.60
N VAL A 128 0.08 2.03 -0.35
CA VAL A 128 -1.00 1.76 0.60
C VAL A 128 -0.61 2.23 2.01
N GLN A 129 0.58 1.88 2.49
CA GLN A 129 1.04 2.24 3.84
C GLN A 129 1.16 3.75 4.03
N VAL A 130 1.74 4.48 3.07
CA VAL A 130 1.87 5.94 3.13
C VAL A 130 0.50 6.62 3.10
N GLY A 131 -0.44 6.11 2.30
CA GLY A 131 -1.81 6.58 2.28
C GLY A 131 -2.51 6.40 3.63
N LEU A 132 -2.42 5.21 4.25
CA LEU A 132 -3.01 4.91 5.56
C LEU A 132 -2.40 5.76 6.68
N LEU A 133 -1.07 5.95 6.68
CA LEU A 133 -0.40 6.85 7.61
C LEU A 133 -0.88 8.30 7.45
N THR A 134 -1.19 8.72 6.24
CA THR A 134 -1.73 10.06 5.97
C THR A 134 -3.14 10.21 6.52
N VAL A 135 -4.01 9.19 6.37
CA VAL A 135 -5.33 9.18 7.03
C VAL A 135 -5.16 9.31 8.54
N TYR A 136 -4.26 8.53 9.14
CA TYR A 136 -3.96 8.60 10.57
C TYR A 136 -3.54 10.02 10.99
N ASP A 137 -2.57 10.61 10.30
CA ASP A 137 -2.09 11.97 10.63
C ASP A 137 -3.21 13.01 10.55
N MET A 138 -4.06 12.93 9.54
CA MET A 138 -5.15 13.89 9.35
C MET A 138 -6.26 13.73 10.40
N CYS A 139 -6.47 12.54 10.94
CA CYS A 139 -7.56 12.20 11.85
C CYS A 139 -7.16 12.13 13.33
N LYS A 140 -5.88 11.99 13.67
CA LYS A 140 -5.36 11.75 15.03
C LYS A 140 -5.74 12.80 16.08
N ALA A 141 -6.16 14.01 15.65
CA ALA A 141 -6.68 15.03 16.57
C ALA A 141 -8.07 14.67 17.12
N ILE A 142 -8.83 13.80 16.42
CA ILE A 142 -10.14 13.31 16.85
C ILE A 142 -9.95 12.04 17.68
N ASP A 143 -9.15 11.10 17.17
CA ASP A 143 -8.89 9.83 17.81
C ASP A 143 -7.49 9.32 17.48
N LYS A 144 -6.73 8.92 18.50
CA LYS A 144 -5.41 8.30 18.37
C LYS A 144 -5.45 6.78 18.39
N GLY A 145 -6.61 6.20 18.69
CA GLY A 145 -6.81 4.76 18.81
C GLY A 145 -7.00 4.03 17.48
N MET A 146 -6.98 4.73 16.35
CA MET A 146 -7.09 4.12 15.02
C MET A 146 -6.05 3.02 14.82
N ILE A 147 -6.44 1.93 14.15
CA ILE A 147 -5.60 0.76 13.90
C ILE A 147 -5.30 0.66 12.42
N ILE A 148 -4.02 0.74 12.05
CA ILE A 148 -3.57 0.56 10.66
C ILE A 148 -3.28 -0.92 10.43
N GLY A 149 -3.90 -1.48 9.40
CA GLY A 149 -3.77 -2.87 8.98
C GLY A 149 -5.11 -3.56 8.78
N PRO A 150 -5.09 -4.78 8.21
CA PRO A 150 -3.97 -5.40 7.53
C PRO A 150 -3.61 -4.67 6.22
N THR A 151 -2.38 -4.90 5.74
CA THR A 151 -1.96 -4.52 4.39
C THR A 151 -1.36 -5.73 3.70
N TYR A 152 -1.75 -5.98 2.46
CA TYR A 152 -1.31 -7.16 1.74
C TYR A 152 -1.32 -6.97 0.22
N LEU A 153 -0.52 -7.80 -0.45
CA LEU A 153 -0.56 -7.95 -1.89
C LEU A 153 -1.80 -8.74 -2.29
N VAL A 154 -2.58 -8.20 -3.23
CA VAL A 154 -3.78 -8.84 -3.79
C VAL A 154 -3.41 -9.63 -5.03
N GLU A 155 -2.67 -9.00 -5.92
CA GLU A 155 -2.29 -9.57 -7.20
C GLU A 155 -0.93 -9.03 -7.63
N LYS A 156 -0.15 -9.85 -8.31
CA LYS A 156 0.96 -9.39 -9.14
C LYS A 156 1.01 -10.22 -10.41
N ASP A 157 1.49 -9.62 -11.48
CA ASP A 157 1.72 -10.32 -12.75
C ASP A 157 2.96 -9.79 -13.45
N GLY A 158 3.54 -10.66 -14.30
CA GLY A 158 4.76 -10.42 -15.04
C GLY A 158 6.01 -11.03 -14.40
N GLY A 159 7.03 -11.27 -15.25
CA GLY A 159 8.30 -11.86 -14.90
C GLY A 159 8.28 -13.39 -14.74
N LYS A 160 9.45 -13.95 -14.38
CA LYS A 160 9.66 -15.40 -14.32
C LYS A 160 8.81 -16.12 -13.26
N SER A 161 8.42 -15.45 -12.18
CA SER A 161 7.62 -16.04 -11.10
C SER A 161 6.12 -16.16 -11.41
N GLY A 162 5.70 -15.68 -12.60
CA GLY A 162 4.32 -15.77 -13.06
C GLY A 162 3.33 -14.93 -12.24
N ARG A 163 2.05 -15.21 -12.44
CA ARG A 163 0.95 -14.50 -11.77
C ARG A 163 0.70 -15.04 -10.37
N PHE A 164 0.52 -14.15 -9.44
CA PHE A 164 0.03 -14.43 -8.09
C PHE A 164 -1.31 -13.73 -7.89
N ILE A 165 -2.28 -14.43 -7.35
CA ILE A 165 -3.55 -13.88 -6.87
C ILE A 165 -3.74 -14.40 -5.45
N ARG A 166 -3.99 -13.50 -4.51
CA ARG A 166 -4.32 -13.86 -3.14
C ARG A 166 -5.68 -14.57 -3.13
N SER A 167 -5.71 -15.82 -2.66
CA SER A 167 -6.97 -16.48 -2.38
C SER A 167 -7.68 -15.76 -1.23
N SER A 168 -8.94 -15.39 -1.44
CA SER A 168 -9.80 -14.92 -0.35
C SER A 168 -9.90 -16.07 0.66
N SER A 169 -9.30 -15.94 1.82
CA SER A 169 -9.61 -16.84 2.94
C SER A 169 -11.10 -16.65 3.25
N LYS A 170 -11.87 -17.72 3.09
CA LYS A 170 -13.26 -17.78 3.55
C LYS A 170 -13.28 -17.74 5.07
#